data_e27b6aa351df0ace8ab4d252f9b98f6e
#
_entry.id   e27b6aa351df0ace8ab4d252f9b98f6e
#
_cell.length_a   1.000
_cell.length_b   1.000
_cell.length_c   1.000
_cell.angle_alpha   90.00
_cell.angle_beta   90.00
_cell.angle_gamma   90.00
#
_symmetry.space_group_name_H-M   'P 1'
#
loop_
_entity.id
_entity.type
_entity.pdbx_description
1 polymer ?
#
loop_
_entity_poly.entity_id
_entity_poly.type
_entity_poly.pdbx_seq_one_letter_code
_entity_poly.pdbx_strand_id
1 'polypeptide(L)'
;MSHEILGCADGLLPYITFHRRLYHTLLVSPPGCGKTTLLRDLIRQISEGNEFIKGMSVGVVDERSEIAGCYRGVAQNHLGIRTDVLDGCPKAEGMIMLIRSMRPEVIAVDEIGGSEDVHAIEY
;
A
#
# COMPACT_ATOMS: atom_id res chain seq x y z
N MET A 1 -18.21 -9.88 5.20
CA MET A 1 -17.22 -9.21 6.05
C MET A 1 -15.87 -9.89 5.89
N SER A 2 -14.89 -9.18 5.45
CA SER A 2 -13.55 -9.75 5.35
C SER A 2 -12.90 -9.79 6.73
N HIS A 3 -12.30 -10.91 7.08
CA HIS A 3 -11.50 -11.00 8.29
C HIS A 3 -10.15 -10.33 8.04
N GLU A 4 -9.81 -9.39 8.88
CA GLU A 4 -8.51 -8.75 8.83
C GLU A 4 -7.49 -9.64 9.55
N ILE A 5 -6.40 -9.97 8.84
CA ILE A 5 -5.29 -10.73 9.41
C ILE A 5 -4.15 -9.75 9.69
N LEU A 6 -3.80 -9.59 10.95
CA LEU A 6 -2.71 -8.72 11.38
C LEU A 6 -1.45 -9.52 11.63
N GLY A 7 -0.31 -8.93 11.32
CA GLY A 7 1.00 -9.53 11.59
C GLY A 7 1.50 -10.51 10.54
N CYS A 8 0.75 -10.76 9.46
CA CYS A 8 1.20 -11.70 8.43
C CYS A 8 2.45 -11.22 7.68
N ALA A 9 2.75 -9.93 7.72
CA ALA A 9 3.95 -9.35 7.09
C ALA A 9 5.14 -9.20 8.05
N ASP A 10 5.05 -9.70 9.27
CA ASP A 10 6.09 -9.49 10.29
C ASP A 10 7.48 -9.97 9.85
N GLY A 11 7.57 -11.06 9.12
CA GLY A 11 8.84 -11.60 8.63
C GLY A 11 9.35 -10.94 7.36
N LEU A 12 8.59 -10.05 6.75
CA LEU A 12 8.92 -9.47 5.44
C LEU A 12 9.75 -8.19 5.55
N LEU A 13 9.47 -7.34 6.52
CA LEU A 13 10.12 -6.04 6.64
C LEU A 13 11.65 -6.10 6.66
N PRO A 14 12.33 -7.05 7.33
CA PRO A 14 13.79 -7.12 7.28
C PRO A 14 14.34 -7.30 5.87
N TYR A 15 13.59 -7.92 4.96
CA TYR A 15 14.03 -8.17 3.59
C TYR A 15 13.84 -6.99 2.65
N ILE A 16 12.92 -6.09 2.96
CA ILE A 16 12.57 -4.95 2.11
C ILE A 16 13.07 -3.62 2.68
N THR A 17 13.80 -3.64 3.79
CA THR A 17 14.36 -2.44 4.42
C THR A 17 15.87 -2.55 4.54
N PHE A 18 16.55 -1.40 4.50
CA PHE A 18 17.98 -1.28 4.71
C PHE A 18 18.28 0.09 5.32
N HIS A 19 18.98 0.11 6.45
CA HIS A 19 19.26 1.35 7.19
C HIS A 19 18.01 2.20 7.42
N ARG A 20 16.90 1.56 7.80
CA ARG A 20 15.59 2.18 8.05
C ARG A 20 14.96 2.81 6.80
N ARG A 21 15.44 2.49 5.62
CA ARG A 21 14.84 2.88 4.36
C ARG A 21 14.09 1.70 3.75
N LEU A 22 12.96 2.00 3.12
CA LEU A 22 12.16 0.99 2.43
C LEU A 22 12.62 0.91 0.98
N TYR A 23 12.89 -0.30 0.50
CA TYR A 23 13.14 -0.54 -0.92
C TYR A 23 11.84 -0.47 -1.72
N HIS A 24 11.93 -0.02 -2.97
CA HIS A 24 10.86 -0.23 -3.93
C HIS A 24 10.62 -1.73 -4.03
N THR A 25 9.38 -2.15 -3.83
CA THR A 25 9.04 -3.55 -3.63
C THR A 25 7.89 -3.96 -4.55
N LEU A 26 8.06 -5.08 -5.24
CA LEU A 26 7.02 -5.70 -6.05
C LEU A 26 6.71 -7.08 -5.46
N LEU A 27 5.44 -7.30 -5.10
CA LEU A 27 4.98 -8.60 -4.61
C LEU A 27 4.46 -9.43 -5.78
N VAL A 28 5.07 -10.56 -6.03
CA VAL A 28 4.72 -11.45 -7.14
C VAL A 28 4.30 -12.80 -6.59
N SER A 29 3.09 -13.23 -6.95
CA SER A 29 2.61 -14.57 -6.61
C SER A 29 1.44 -14.96 -7.52
N PRO A 30 1.10 -16.25 -7.59
CA PRO A 30 -0.12 -16.67 -8.29
C PRO A 30 -1.37 -16.04 -7.65
N PRO A 31 -2.46 -15.87 -8.41
CA PRO A 31 -3.72 -15.39 -7.87
C PRO A 31 -4.21 -16.26 -6.70
N GLY A 32 -4.84 -15.63 -5.71
CA GLY A 32 -5.42 -16.34 -4.57
C GLY A 32 -4.42 -16.72 -3.47
N CYS A 33 -3.17 -16.24 -3.53
CA CYS A 33 -2.15 -16.55 -2.53
C CYS A 33 -2.06 -15.54 -1.39
N GLY A 34 -3.06 -14.67 -1.23
CA GLY A 34 -3.11 -13.74 -0.10
C GLY A 34 -2.27 -12.48 -0.27
N LYS A 35 -1.94 -12.07 -1.50
CA LYS A 35 -1.15 -10.85 -1.76
C LYS A 35 -1.81 -9.60 -1.19
N THR A 36 -3.11 -9.45 -1.36
CA THR A 36 -3.83 -8.27 -0.88
C THR A 36 -3.82 -8.21 0.64
N THR A 37 -4.00 -9.34 1.31
CA THR A 37 -3.92 -9.43 2.78
C THR A 37 -2.52 -9.07 3.27
N LEU A 38 -1.49 -9.57 2.61
CA LEU A 38 -0.11 -9.25 2.92
C LEU A 38 0.18 -7.77 2.71
N LEU A 39 -0.31 -7.20 1.61
CA LEU A 39 -0.15 -5.80 1.29
C LEU A 39 -0.80 -4.90 2.35
N ARG A 40 -2.02 -5.23 2.80
CA ARG A 40 -2.70 -4.48 3.87
C ARG A 40 -1.86 -4.44 5.14
N ASP A 41 -1.36 -5.59 5.57
CA ASP A 41 -0.59 -5.66 6.80
C ASP A 41 0.74 -4.93 6.67
N LEU A 42 1.36 -5.02 5.51
CA LEU A 42 2.60 -4.30 5.21
C LEU A 42 2.38 -2.78 5.25
N ILE A 43 1.31 -2.29 4.64
CA ILE A 43 0.94 -0.87 4.68
C ILE A 43 0.75 -0.40 6.13
N ARG A 44 0.02 -1.17 6.92
CA ARG A 44 -0.20 -0.86 8.34
C ARG A 44 1.12 -0.75 9.10
N GLN A 45 2.01 -1.70 8.93
CA GLN A 45 3.30 -1.70 9.63
C GLN A 45 4.19 -0.54 9.21
N ILE A 46 4.22 -0.22 7.92
CA ILE A 46 4.98 0.93 7.41
C ILE A 46 4.41 2.24 7.94
N SER A 47 3.10 2.36 7.96
CA SER A 47 2.41 3.56 8.44
C SER A 47 2.62 3.79 9.94
N GLU A 48 2.51 2.75 10.74
CA GLU A 48 2.66 2.84 12.19
C GLU A 48 4.12 2.86 12.64
N GLY A 49 4.98 2.18 11.89
CA GLY A 49 6.36 2.01 12.25
C GLY A 49 6.58 0.86 13.22
N ASN A 50 7.81 0.41 13.33
CA ASN A 50 8.25 -0.61 14.26
C ASN A 50 9.76 -0.50 14.51
N GLU A 51 10.38 -1.56 15.04
CA GLU A 51 11.83 -1.59 15.30
C GLU A 51 12.70 -1.50 14.03
N PHE A 52 12.15 -1.86 12.85
CA PHE A 52 12.90 -1.85 11.59
C PHE A 52 12.80 -0.52 10.86
N ILE A 53 11.67 0.16 10.96
CA ILE A 53 11.43 1.43 10.26
C ILE A 53 10.66 2.41 11.15
N LYS A 54 10.93 3.69 10.94
CA LYS A 54 10.12 4.76 11.48
C LYS A 54 8.80 4.81 10.71
N GLY A 55 7.69 5.10 11.38
CA GLY A 55 6.39 5.28 10.73
C GLY A 55 6.46 6.30 9.61
N MET A 56 5.97 5.93 8.44
CA MET A 56 6.00 6.74 7.22
C MET A 56 4.59 7.09 6.78
N SER A 57 4.46 8.21 6.07
CA SER A 57 3.21 8.55 5.41
C SER A 57 3.02 7.67 4.18
N VAL A 58 1.88 7.00 4.09
CA VAL A 58 1.55 6.08 3.01
C VAL A 58 0.33 6.60 2.26
N GLY A 59 0.46 6.71 0.95
CA GLY A 59 -0.68 6.92 0.06
C GLY A 59 -1.05 5.62 -0.62
N VAL A 60 -2.31 5.25 -0.57
CA VAL A 60 -2.83 4.04 -1.20
C VAL A 60 -3.75 4.42 -2.34
N VAL A 61 -3.51 3.88 -3.53
CA VAL A 61 -4.46 3.96 -4.63
C VAL A 61 -5.18 2.63 -4.73
N ASP A 62 -6.43 2.62 -4.32
CA ASP A 62 -7.25 1.42 -4.20
C ASP A 62 -8.33 1.41 -5.29
N GLU A 63 -7.93 1.06 -6.50
CA GLU A 63 -8.78 1.16 -7.69
C GLU A 63 -10.05 0.33 -7.58
N ARG A 64 -9.98 -0.85 -6.96
CA ARG A 64 -11.10 -1.79 -6.82
C ARG A 64 -11.68 -1.86 -5.42
N SER A 65 -11.29 -0.97 -4.54
CA SER A 65 -11.74 -0.96 -3.14
C SER A 65 -11.45 -2.28 -2.39
N GLU A 66 -10.36 -2.96 -2.76
CA GLU A 66 -10.00 -4.26 -2.17
C GLU A 66 -8.99 -4.12 -1.03
N ILE A 67 -8.12 -3.12 -1.07
CA ILE A 67 -7.07 -2.93 -0.05
C ILE A 67 -7.69 -2.40 1.24
N ALA A 68 -8.26 -1.21 1.20
CA ALA A 68 -8.92 -0.60 2.34
C ALA A 68 -10.33 -1.14 2.57
N GLY A 69 -10.95 -1.67 1.53
CA GLY A 69 -12.32 -2.13 1.60
C GLY A 69 -13.29 -1.01 1.93
N CYS A 70 -13.10 0.17 1.34
CA CYS A 70 -13.89 1.36 1.67
C CYS A 70 -15.38 1.14 1.44
N TYR A 71 -16.17 1.64 2.38
CA TYR A 71 -17.63 1.70 2.29
C TYR A 71 -18.06 3.12 2.58
N ARG A 72 -18.71 3.74 1.60
CA ARG A 72 -19.13 5.16 1.66
C ARG A 72 -17.97 6.10 2.06
N GLY A 73 -16.79 5.85 1.50
CA GLY A 73 -15.59 6.65 1.75
C GLY A 73 -14.88 6.35 3.06
N VAL A 74 -15.31 5.34 3.82
CA VAL A 74 -14.67 4.95 5.08
C VAL A 74 -13.97 3.61 4.91
N ALA A 75 -12.68 3.57 5.21
CA ALA A 75 -11.89 2.34 5.16
C ALA A 75 -12.39 1.35 6.21
N GLN A 76 -12.62 0.11 5.79
CA GLN A 76 -13.11 -0.96 6.68
C GLN A 76 -11.96 -1.82 7.23
N ASN A 77 -10.79 -1.77 6.60
CA ASN A 77 -9.59 -2.48 7.04
C ASN A 77 -8.62 -1.52 7.73
N HIS A 78 -7.86 -2.03 8.68
CA HIS A 78 -6.86 -1.24 9.41
C HIS A 78 -5.60 -1.08 8.55
N LEU A 79 -5.33 0.13 8.10
CA LEU A 79 -4.17 0.45 7.27
C LEU A 79 -3.12 1.33 7.96
N GLY A 80 -3.32 1.67 9.22
CA GLY A 80 -2.39 2.50 9.98
C GLY A 80 -2.77 3.98 10.00
N ILE A 81 -2.21 4.71 10.96
CA ILE A 81 -2.62 6.08 11.26
C ILE A 81 -2.08 7.13 10.28
N ARG A 82 -1.02 6.78 9.52
CA ARG A 82 -0.39 7.68 8.55
C ARG A 82 -0.75 7.33 7.11
N THR A 83 -1.84 6.61 6.92
CA THR A 83 -2.27 6.13 5.60
C THR A 83 -3.47 6.91 5.09
N ASP A 84 -3.35 7.44 3.88
CA ASP A 84 -4.43 8.07 3.14
C ASP A 84 -4.80 7.20 1.95
N VAL A 85 -6.08 7.10 1.63
CA VAL A 85 -6.60 6.21 0.58
C VAL A 85 -7.33 7.00 -0.47
N LEU A 86 -6.95 6.80 -1.74
CA LEU A 86 -7.75 7.20 -2.89
C LEU A 86 -8.54 5.97 -3.36
N ASP A 87 -9.83 5.96 -3.07
CA ASP A 87 -10.71 4.84 -3.37
C ASP A 87 -11.39 5.01 -4.73
N GLY A 88 -11.43 3.91 -5.50
CA GLY A 88 -12.13 3.91 -6.79
C GLY A 88 -11.49 4.79 -7.86
N CYS A 89 -10.23 5.16 -7.70
CA CYS A 89 -9.51 6.01 -8.63
C CYS A 89 -8.64 5.16 -9.56
N PRO A 90 -8.56 5.47 -10.87
CA PRO A 90 -7.63 4.79 -11.76
C PRO A 90 -6.20 4.90 -11.24
N LYS A 91 -5.48 3.79 -11.26
CA LYS A 91 -4.20 3.63 -10.56
C LYS A 91 -3.16 4.66 -11.00
N ALA A 92 -2.92 4.79 -12.30
CA ALA A 92 -1.91 5.71 -12.81
C ALA A 92 -2.21 7.15 -12.44
N GLU A 93 -3.45 7.59 -12.62
CA GLU A 93 -3.89 8.94 -12.26
C GLU A 93 -3.79 9.20 -10.77
N GLY A 94 -4.19 8.21 -9.96
CA GLY A 94 -4.12 8.31 -8.52
C GLY A 94 -2.71 8.44 -8.00
N MET A 95 -1.77 7.67 -8.53
CA MET A 95 -0.35 7.77 -8.16
C MET A 95 0.21 9.18 -8.43
N ILE A 96 -0.03 9.71 -9.61
CA ILE A 96 0.44 11.04 -9.97
C ILE A 96 -0.21 12.11 -9.08
N MET A 97 -1.49 11.98 -8.82
CA MET A 97 -2.22 12.91 -7.94
C MET A 97 -1.64 12.93 -6.53
N LEU A 98 -1.34 11.76 -5.96
CA LEU A 98 -0.72 11.65 -4.63
C LEU A 98 0.66 12.30 -4.60
N ILE A 99 1.48 12.06 -5.62
CA ILE A 99 2.81 12.65 -5.71
C ILE A 99 2.74 14.16 -5.71
N ARG A 100 1.82 14.74 -6.47
CA ARG A 100 1.68 16.20 -6.63
C ARG A 100 1.07 16.89 -5.42
N SER A 101 0.07 16.28 -4.80
CA SER A 101 -0.74 16.97 -3.77
C SER A 101 -0.35 16.64 -2.35
N MET A 102 -0.07 15.38 -2.06
CA MET A 102 0.13 14.91 -0.69
C MET A 102 1.58 14.53 -0.38
N ARG A 103 2.36 14.25 -1.39
CA ARG A 103 3.78 13.85 -1.28
C ARG A 103 4.01 12.78 -0.21
N PRO A 104 3.33 11.64 -0.27
CA PRO A 104 3.57 10.58 0.69
C PRO A 104 4.99 10.03 0.52
N GLU A 105 5.55 9.50 1.59
CA GLU A 105 6.86 8.85 1.56
C GLU A 105 6.79 7.51 0.84
N VAL A 106 5.64 6.85 0.90
CA VAL A 106 5.39 5.55 0.28
C VAL A 106 4.07 5.59 -0.47
N ILE A 107 4.04 5.01 -1.65
CA ILE A 107 2.81 4.79 -2.41
C ILE A 107 2.61 3.29 -2.56
N ALA A 108 1.45 2.82 -2.13
CA ALA A 108 1.07 1.42 -2.27
C ALA A 108 -0.09 1.29 -3.25
N VAL A 109 0.03 0.34 -4.16
CA VAL A 109 -0.99 0.05 -5.14
C VAL A 109 -1.20 -1.45 -5.24
N ASP A 110 -2.36 -1.86 -5.72
CA ASP A 110 -2.68 -3.24 -5.99
C ASP A 110 -2.00 -3.69 -7.30
N GLU A 111 -2.67 -4.31 -8.19
CA GLU A 111 -2.09 -4.81 -9.45
C GLU A 111 -1.48 -3.69 -10.30
N ILE A 112 -0.29 -3.93 -10.86
CA ILE A 112 0.29 -3.10 -11.90
C ILE A 112 -0.03 -3.74 -13.24
N GLY A 113 -0.68 -2.99 -14.11
CA GLY A 113 -1.09 -3.43 -15.44
C GLY A 113 -0.31 -2.72 -16.55
N GLY A 114 -0.96 -2.02 -17.41
CA GLY A 114 -0.42 -1.45 -18.64
C GLY A 114 0.72 -0.43 -18.49
N SER A 115 1.13 0.12 -19.63
CA SER A 115 2.23 1.10 -19.72
C SER A 115 1.99 2.38 -18.93
N GLU A 116 0.74 2.76 -18.72
CA GLU A 116 0.37 3.95 -17.95
C GLU A 116 0.79 3.83 -16.48
N ASP A 117 0.63 2.64 -15.90
CA ASP A 117 1.03 2.37 -14.52
C ASP A 117 2.54 2.43 -14.37
N VAL A 118 3.27 1.86 -15.33
CA VAL A 118 4.74 1.91 -15.36
C VAL A 118 5.22 3.36 -15.46
N HIS A 119 4.59 4.17 -16.33
CA HIS A 119 4.92 5.58 -16.48
C HIS A 119 4.73 6.36 -15.18
N ALA A 120 3.63 6.09 -14.46
CA ALA A 120 3.37 6.73 -13.18
C ALA A 120 4.42 6.37 -12.12
N ILE A 121 4.90 5.14 -12.11
CA ILE A 121 5.97 4.70 -11.20
C ILE A 121 7.28 5.46 -11.48
N GLU A 122 7.58 5.72 -12.73
CA GLU A 122 8.78 6.45 -13.13
C GLU A 122 8.70 7.96 -12.85
N TYR A 123 7.48 8.46 -12.67
CA TYR A 123 7.24 9.87 -12.39
C TYR A 123 7.82 10.28 -11.03
#